data_6d70a8598fb94dbfeb650ba3d76d6374
#
_entry.id   6d70a8598fb94dbfeb650ba3d76d6374
#
_cell.length_a   1.000
_cell.length_b   1.000
_cell.length_c   1.000
_cell.angle_alpha   90.00
_cell.angle_beta   90.00
_cell.angle_gamma   90.00
#
_symmetry.space_group_name_H-M   'P 1'
#
loop_
_entity.id
_entity.type
_entity.pdbx_description
1 polymer ?
#
loop_
_entity_poly.entity_id
_entity_poly.type
_entity_poly.pdbx_seq_one_letter_code
_entity_poly.pdbx_strand_id
1 'polypeptide(L)' 'MINIRKRGNTYQYCFEAGKVNGKRKQITKCGFKTKNEAYIAGQKVHDVSQ' A
#
# COMPACT_ATOMS: atom_id res chain seq x y z
N MET A 1 -1.35 -4.56 7.93
CA MET A 1 -1.00 -5.61 6.97
C MET A 1 -1.10 -5.08 5.55
N ILE A 2 -0.08 -5.32 4.75
CA ILE A 2 -0.01 -4.78 3.40
C ILE A 2 -0.43 -5.85 2.40
N ASN A 3 -1.38 -5.51 1.55
CA ASN A 3 -1.84 -6.40 0.50
C ASN A 3 -1.21 -6.00 -0.83
N ILE A 4 -0.67 -6.99 -1.53
CA ILE A 4 -0.04 -6.77 -2.82
C ILE A 4 -0.85 -7.53 -3.87
N ARG A 5 -1.17 -6.86 -4.97
CA ARG A 5 -1.89 -7.48 -6.06
C ARG A 5 -1.21 -7.17 -7.39
N LYS A 6 -1.26 -8.14 -8.29
CA LYS A 6 -0.76 -7.94 -9.63
C LYS A 6 -1.87 -7.35 -10.51
N ARG A 7 -1.52 -6.34 -11.29
CA ARG A 7 -2.47 -5.70 -12.17
C ARG A 7 -1.82 -5.47 -13.53
N GLY A 8 -2.15 -6.33 -14.49
CA GLY A 8 -1.52 -6.26 -15.79
C GLY A 8 -0.03 -6.48 -15.69
N ASN A 9 0.74 -5.51 -16.12
CA ASN A 9 2.20 -5.57 -16.07
C ASN A 9 2.77 -4.90 -14.83
N THR A 10 1.91 -4.49 -13.89
CA THR A 10 2.38 -3.77 -12.71
C THR A 10 1.79 -4.39 -11.45
N TYR A 11 2.31 -3.96 -10.32
CA TYR A 11 1.82 -4.38 -9.01
C TYR A 11 1.31 -3.19 -8.26
N GLN A 12 0.37 -3.43 -7.37
CA GLN A 12 -0.16 -2.39 -6.51
C GLN A 12 -0.16 -2.88 -5.07
N TYR A 13 -0.08 -1.94 -4.14
CA TYR A 13 -0.24 -2.28 -2.74
C TYR A 13 -1.44 -1.54 -2.17
N CYS A 14 -2.01 -2.15 -1.13
CA CYS A 14 -3.11 -1.54 -0.40
C CYS A 14 -2.95 -1.88 1.07
N PHE A 15 -3.10 -0.90 1.93
CA PHE A 15 -3.08 -1.15 3.36
C PHE A 15 -3.97 -0.16 4.08
N GLU A 16 -4.36 -0.54 5.30
CA GLU A 16 -5.20 0.31 6.13
C GLU A 16 -4.31 1.22 6.96
N ALA A 17 -4.50 2.52 6.80
CA ALA A 17 -3.69 3.54 7.48
C ALA A 17 -4.26 3.95 8.83
N GLY A 18 -5.28 3.24 9.31
CA GLY A 18 -5.87 3.56 10.60
C GLY A 18 -7.10 4.45 10.45
N LYS A 19 -7.54 4.99 11.56
CA LYS A 19 -8.74 5.84 11.57
C LYS A 19 -8.36 7.31 11.56
N VAL A 20 -9.02 8.05 10.71
CA VAL A 20 -8.88 9.51 10.67
C VAL A 20 -10.29 10.08 10.78
N ASN A 21 -10.49 10.89 11.82
CA ASN A 21 -11.80 11.50 12.12
C ASN A 21 -12.91 10.45 12.26
N GLY A 22 -12.57 9.30 12.83
CA GLY A 22 -13.54 8.23 13.05
C GLY A 22 -13.83 7.37 11.84
N LYS A 23 -13.14 7.61 10.73
CA LYS A 23 -13.33 6.84 9.50
C LYS A 23 -12.07 6.06 9.16
N ARG A 24 -12.26 4.88 8.61
CA ARG A 24 -11.14 4.07 8.15
C ARG A 24 -10.54 4.69 6.90
N LYS A 25 -9.22 4.77 6.89
CA LYS A 25 -8.51 5.26 5.74
C LYS A 25 -7.68 4.14 5.13
N GLN A 26 -7.84 3.95 3.83
CA GLN A 26 -7.05 2.98 3.08
C GLN A 26 -6.20 3.70 2.06
N ILE A 27 -4.97 3.22 1.91
CA ILE A 27 -4.03 3.78 0.94
C ILE A 27 -3.75 2.71 -0.10
N THR A 28 -3.94 3.07 -1.36
CA THR A 28 -3.66 2.18 -2.48
C THR A 28 -2.77 2.90 -3.47
N LYS A 29 -1.71 2.22 -3.91
CA LYS A 29 -0.82 2.75 -4.93
C LYS A 29 -0.43 1.68 -5.92
N CYS A 30 -0.23 2.07 -7.15
CA CYS A 30 0.13 1.15 -8.22
C CYS A 30 1.28 1.73 -9.03
N GLY A 31 1.69 0.98 -10.07
CA GLY A 31 2.77 1.41 -10.92
C GLY A 31 4.12 0.83 -10.56
N PHE A 32 4.15 -0.22 -9.74
CA PHE A 32 5.39 -0.88 -9.36
C PHE A 32 5.69 -2.01 -10.32
N LYS A 33 6.95 -2.19 -10.65
CA LYS A 33 7.36 -3.21 -11.61
C LYS A 33 7.36 -4.61 -11.00
N THR A 34 7.65 -4.72 -9.72
CA THR A 34 7.73 -6.00 -9.04
C THR A 34 6.96 -5.96 -7.74
N LYS A 35 6.59 -7.15 -7.29
CA LYS A 35 5.91 -7.29 -6.02
C LYS A 35 6.76 -6.76 -4.86
N ASN A 36 8.05 -7.02 -4.93
CA ASN A 36 8.97 -6.60 -3.89
C ASN A 36 9.03 -5.06 -3.79
N GLU A 37 9.06 -4.39 -4.93
CA GLU A 37 9.05 -2.93 -4.95
C GLU A 37 7.77 -2.37 -4.33
N ALA A 38 6.64 -2.96 -4.68
CA ALA A 38 5.37 -2.54 -4.12
C ALA A 38 5.34 -2.73 -2.61
N TYR A 39 5.85 -3.86 -2.15
CA TYR A 39 5.88 -4.15 -0.73
C TYR A 39 6.77 -3.17 0.03
N ILE A 40 7.95 -2.91 -0.47
CA ILE A 40 8.88 -1.97 0.16
C ILE A 40 8.28 -0.57 0.21
N ALA A 41 7.68 -0.14 -0.89
CA ALA A 41 7.06 1.17 -0.93
C ALA A 41 5.91 1.28 0.06
N GLY A 42 5.09 0.24 0.13
CA GLY A 42 3.99 0.22 1.08
C GLY A 42 4.47 0.25 2.52
N GLN A 43 5.54 -0.47 2.82
CA GLN A 43 6.09 -0.49 4.15
C GLN A 43 6.62 0.88 4.58
N LYS A 44 7.27 1.58 3.66
CA LYS A 44 7.79 2.91 3.96
C LYS A 44 6.67 3.88 4.30
N VAL A 45 5.61 3.85 3.52
CA VAL A 45 4.47 4.73 3.78
C VAL A 45 3.79 4.34 5.08
N HIS A 46 3.69 3.05 5.36
CA HIS A 46 3.07 2.56 6.58
C HIS A 46 3.84 3.03 7.82
N ASP A 47 5.18 2.98 7.75
CA ASP A 47 6.01 3.44 8.86
C ASP A 47 5.85 4.93 9.11
N VAL A 48 5.83 5.71 8.04
CA VAL A 48 5.72 7.16 8.17
C VAL A 48 4.35 7.57 8.69
N SER A 49 3.33 6.77 8.37
CA SER A 49 1.96 7.08 8.78
C SER A 49 1.69 6.84 10.26
N GLN A 50 2.58 6.16 10.93
CA GLN A 50 2.38 5.89 12.37
C GLN A 50 2.95 7.01 13.24
#